data_c4db9a5dbecd54185807118e6938b552
#
_entry.id   c4db9a5dbecd54185807118e6938b552
#
_cell.length_a   1.000
_cell.length_b   1.000
_cell.length_c   1.000
_cell.angle_alpha   90.00
_cell.angle_beta   90.00
_cell.angle_gamma   90.00
#
_symmetry.space_group_name_H-M   'P 1'
#
loop_
_entity.id
_entity.type
_entity.pdbx_description
1 polymer ?
#
loop_
_entity_poly.entity_id
_entity_poly.type
_entity_poly.pdbx_seq_one_letter_code
_entity_poly.pdbx_strand_id
1 'polypeptide(L)'
;MTKLTKKQRAVVRQKFGGKCAYCGCELPERWHADHVVPVVRKLKAVKTGHHTYKLVSTGEMHYPENDKLENMYPACVDCNLYKHAASVECFRKMIVDGFRGAVNRSQSLRCAQRFGMLTVTPAADADVIFWFEKYQVEKESLNDQ
;
A
#
# COMPACT_ATOMS: atom_id res chain seq x y z
N MET A 1 9.04 -5.34 15.00
CA MET A 1 8.63 -5.97 13.72
C MET A 1 9.40 -7.26 13.53
N THR A 2 8.69 -8.37 13.46
CA THR A 2 9.27 -9.69 13.25
C THR A 2 9.87 -9.76 11.84
N LYS A 3 11.16 -10.08 11.76
CA LYS A 3 11.82 -10.28 10.46
C LYS A 3 11.36 -11.62 9.88
N LEU A 4 10.62 -11.59 8.79
CA LEU A 4 10.17 -12.80 8.12
C LEU A 4 11.35 -13.66 7.65
N THR A 5 11.29 -14.96 7.91
CA THR A 5 12.22 -15.94 7.34
C THR A 5 12.05 -16.04 5.82
N LYS A 6 13.02 -16.64 5.14
CA LYS A 6 12.96 -16.88 3.69
C LYS A 6 11.71 -17.67 3.28
N LYS A 7 11.36 -18.70 4.08
CA LYS A 7 10.17 -19.55 3.89
C LYS A 7 8.87 -18.75 4.05
N GLN A 8 8.77 -17.95 5.09
CA GLN A 8 7.60 -17.07 5.32
C GLN A 8 7.44 -16.02 4.22
N ARG A 9 8.56 -15.41 3.77
CA ARG A 9 8.52 -14.48 2.62
C ARG A 9 8.01 -15.16 1.35
N ALA A 10 8.41 -16.40 1.08
CA ALA A 10 7.93 -17.15 -0.08
C ALA A 10 6.40 -17.39 0.02
N VAL A 11 5.91 -17.76 1.19
CA VAL A 11 4.46 -17.94 1.43
C VAL A 11 3.70 -16.63 1.20
N VAL A 12 4.17 -15.50 1.78
CA VAL A 12 3.54 -14.20 1.57
C VAL A 12 3.55 -13.81 0.09
N ARG A 13 4.67 -14.03 -0.63
CA ARG A 13 4.78 -13.70 -2.05
C ARG A 13 3.71 -14.39 -2.90
N GLN A 14 3.37 -15.63 -2.58
CA GLN A 14 2.41 -16.44 -3.35
C GLN A 14 0.94 -16.22 -2.97
N LYS A 15 0.66 -15.44 -1.94
CA LYS A 15 -0.67 -15.27 -1.35
C LYS A 15 -1.74 -14.84 -2.37
N PHE A 16 -1.35 -14.04 -3.37
CA PHE A 16 -2.23 -13.54 -4.44
C PHE A 16 -1.64 -13.81 -5.82
N GLY A 17 -1.21 -15.04 -6.06
CA GLY A 17 -0.67 -15.48 -7.36
C GLY A 17 0.66 -14.83 -7.73
N GLY A 18 1.49 -14.43 -6.75
CA GLY A 18 2.79 -13.79 -7.02
C GLY A 18 2.70 -12.31 -7.41
N LYS A 19 1.50 -11.70 -7.30
CA LYS A 19 1.24 -10.31 -7.65
C LYS A 19 1.16 -9.39 -6.44
N CYS A 20 1.31 -8.09 -6.68
CA CYS A 20 1.04 -7.06 -5.67
C CYS A 20 -0.42 -7.13 -5.24
N ALA A 21 -0.68 -7.27 -3.95
CA ALA A 21 -2.04 -7.37 -3.40
C ALA A 21 -2.91 -6.16 -3.74
N TYR A 22 -2.31 -5.00 -3.94
CA TYR A 22 -3.04 -3.76 -4.19
C TYR A 22 -3.27 -3.50 -5.68
N CYS A 23 -2.22 -3.31 -6.48
CA CYS A 23 -2.35 -2.93 -7.88
C CYS A 23 -2.35 -4.11 -8.87
N GLY A 24 -2.07 -5.33 -8.43
CA GLY A 24 -2.06 -6.52 -9.28
C GLY A 24 -0.86 -6.65 -10.22
N CYS A 25 0.13 -5.76 -10.16
CA CYS A 25 1.34 -5.92 -10.96
C CYS A 25 2.14 -7.16 -10.52
N GLU A 26 2.88 -7.77 -11.44
CA GLU A 26 3.86 -8.81 -11.09
C GLU A 26 4.84 -8.26 -10.04
N LEU A 27 5.09 -9.03 -8.97
CA LEU A 27 5.99 -8.57 -7.92
C LEU A 27 7.43 -8.54 -8.42
N PRO A 28 8.09 -7.39 -8.39
CA PRO A 28 9.50 -7.29 -8.74
C PRO A 28 10.36 -8.08 -7.74
N GLU A 29 11.65 -8.19 -8.00
CA GLU A 29 12.61 -8.80 -7.06
C GLU A 29 12.59 -8.08 -5.71
N ARG A 30 12.57 -6.74 -5.74
CA ARG A 30 12.41 -5.89 -4.56
C ARG A 30 10.92 -5.62 -4.30
N TRP A 31 10.39 -6.24 -3.27
CA TRP A 31 9.01 -6.09 -2.83
C TRP A 31 8.92 -6.05 -1.29
N HIS A 32 7.79 -5.62 -0.75
CA HIS A 32 7.55 -5.49 0.68
C HIS A 32 6.45 -6.47 1.14
N ALA A 33 6.62 -7.03 2.34
CA ALA A 33 5.51 -7.63 3.08
C ALA A 33 4.88 -6.50 3.90
N ASP A 34 3.70 -6.07 3.49
CA ASP A 34 2.97 -4.97 4.11
C ASP A 34 1.95 -5.50 5.11
N HIS A 35 1.81 -4.82 6.25
CA HIS A 35 0.73 -5.08 7.19
C HIS A 35 -0.56 -4.46 6.66
N VAL A 36 -1.53 -5.29 6.25
CA VAL A 36 -2.80 -4.81 5.71
C VAL A 36 -3.58 -4.02 6.76
N VAL A 37 -3.61 -4.51 7.99
CA VAL A 37 -4.00 -3.75 9.18
C VAL A 37 -2.73 -3.21 9.83
N PRO A 38 -2.57 -1.88 9.97
CA PRO A 38 -1.30 -1.29 10.38
C PRO A 38 -0.91 -1.65 11.81
N VAL A 39 0.39 -1.79 12.05
CA VAL A 39 0.99 -1.99 13.38
C VAL A 39 1.36 -0.67 14.07
N VAL A 40 1.50 0.40 13.31
CA VAL A 40 1.89 1.76 13.72
C VAL A 40 3.11 1.76 14.66
N ARG A 41 4.28 2.07 14.12
CA ARG A 41 5.54 2.10 14.89
C ARG A 41 5.58 3.28 15.86
N LYS A 42 6.02 3.04 17.09
CA LYS A 42 6.30 4.11 18.03
C LYS A 42 7.61 4.82 17.66
N LEU A 43 7.55 6.13 17.66
CA LEU A 43 8.68 6.99 17.30
C LEU A 43 9.08 7.83 18.52
N LYS A 44 10.38 8.12 18.64
CA LYS A 44 10.92 9.10 19.58
C LYS A 44 11.72 10.17 18.84
N ALA A 45 11.62 11.40 19.31
CA ALA A 45 12.45 12.49 18.82
C ALA A 45 13.86 12.38 19.43
N VAL A 46 14.88 12.35 18.58
CA VAL A 46 16.27 12.38 18.98
C VAL A 46 16.88 13.70 18.47
N LYS A 47 17.51 14.43 19.36
CA LYS A 47 18.16 15.70 19.02
C LYS A 47 19.38 15.43 18.14
N THR A 48 19.48 16.11 17.02
CA THR A 48 20.58 15.95 16.05
C THR A 48 21.43 17.21 15.89
N GLY A 49 20.97 18.34 16.43
CA GLY A 49 21.67 19.62 16.42
C GLY A 49 21.03 20.60 17.39
N HIS A 50 21.43 21.88 17.35
CA HIS A 50 21.01 22.88 18.34
C HIS A 50 19.47 23.04 18.39
N HIS A 51 18.80 23.08 17.22
CA HIS A 51 17.34 23.20 17.10
C HIS A 51 16.73 22.14 16.16
N THR A 52 17.46 21.05 15.84
CA THR A 52 17.02 20.00 14.92
C THR A 52 16.78 18.67 15.63
N TYR A 53 15.70 17.99 15.27
CA TYR A 53 15.33 16.69 15.80
C TYR A 53 15.03 15.73 14.66
N LYS A 54 15.35 14.45 14.85
CA LYS A 54 14.99 13.36 13.95
C LYS A 54 14.08 12.39 14.69
N LEU A 55 13.02 11.95 14.03
CA LEU A 55 12.18 10.86 14.52
C LEU A 55 12.85 9.52 14.22
N VAL A 56 13.06 8.71 15.24
CA VAL A 56 13.62 7.37 15.12
C VAL A 56 12.65 6.36 15.73
N SER A 57 12.57 5.17 15.13
CA SER A 57 11.75 4.09 15.69
C SER A 57 12.31 3.63 17.03
N THR A 58 11.44 3.42 18.00
CA THR A 58 11.81 2.81 19.29
C THR A 58 11.96 1.30 19.21
N GLY A 59 11.54 0.68 18.09
CA GLY A 59 11.41 -0.76 17.95
C GLY A 59 10.05 -1.31 18.40
N GLU A 60 9.27 -0.50 19.13
CA GLU A 60 7.93 -0.87 19.61
C GLU A 60 6.83 -0.48 18.60
N MET A 61 5.65 -1.08 18.77
CA MET A 61 4.45 -0.83 17.97
C MET A 61 3.28 -0.49 18.87
N HIS A 62 2.31 0.27 18.33
CA HIS A 62 1.06 0.54 19.03
C HIS A 62 0.11 -0.67 19.00
N TYR A 63 0.15 -1.45 17.92
CA TYR A 63 -0.72 -2.63 17.69
C TYR A 63 0.13 -3.86 17.39
N PRO A 64 0.89 -4.40 18.37
CA PRO A 64 1.78 -5.55 18.15
C PRO A 64 1.03 -6.82 17.78
N GLU A 65 -0.25 -6.96 18.15
CA GLU A 65 -1.14 -8.06 17.78
C GLU A 65 -1.37 -8.17 16.26
N ASN A 66 -1.13 -7.10 15.52
CA ASN A 66 -1.21 -7.07 14.06
C ASN A 66 0.10 -7.54 13.39
N ASP A 67 1.21 -7.73 14.14
CA ASP A 67 2.50 -8.21 13.59
C ASP A 67 2.50 -9.74 13.44
N LYS A 68 1.63 -10.25 12.57
CA LYS A 68 1.43 -11.68 12.31
C LYS A 68 1.40 -11.98 10.80
N LEU A 69 1.76 -13.22 10.42
CA LEU A 69 1.93 -13.63 9.03
C LEU A 69 0.63 -13.50 8.20
N GLU A 70 -0.51 -13.76 8.83
CA GLU A 70 -1.84 -13.67 8.22
C GLU A 70 -2.14 -12.25 7.76
N ASN A 71 -1.66 -11.26 8.51
CA ASN A 71 -1.81 -9.83 8.23
C ASN A 71 -0.75 -9.28 7.25
N MET A 72 0.13 -10.14 6.71
CA MET A 72 1.15 -9.74 5.74
C MET A 72 0.63 -9.96 4.31
N TYR A 73 0.61 -8.88 3.52
CA TYR A 73 0.28 -8.90 2.10
C TYR A 73 1.49 -8.52 1.24
N PRO A 74 1.70 -9.20 0.10
CA PRO A 74 2.79 -8.85 -0.80
C PRO A 74 2.46 -7.54 -1.52
N ALA A 75 3.35 -6.57 -1.45
CA ALA A 75 3.16 -5.26 -2.06
C ALA A 75 4.38 -4.83 -2.88
N CYS A 76 4.16 -4.23 -4.05
CA CYS A 76 5.22 -3.52 -4.75
C CYS A 76 5.69 -2.30 -3.93
N VAL A 77 6.85 -1.78 -4.26
CA VAL A 77 7.46 -0.67 -3.50
C VAL A 77 6.53 0.55 -3.49
N ASP A 78 5.96 0.91 -4.64
CA ASP A 78 5.10 2.09 -4.78
C ASP A 78 3.83 2.00 -3.93
N CYS A 79 3.11 0.88 -4.02
CA CYS A 79 1.90 0.68 -3.22
C CYS A 79 2.20 0.69 -1.71
N ASN A 80 3.28 0.01 -1.29
CA ASN A 80 3.66 -0.04 0.12
C ASN A 80 4.05 1.34 0.67
N LEU A 81 4.84 2.11 -0.09
CA LEU A 81 5.25 3.45 0.33
C LEU A 81 4.07 4.43 0.34
N TYR A 82 3.18 4.32 -0.64
CA TYR A 82 2.03 5.22 -0.72
C TYR A 82 0.99 4.89 0.37
N LYS A 83 0.69 3.61 0.60
CA LYS A 83 -0.21 3.18 1.69
C LYS A 83 0.36 3.54 3.06
N HIS A 84 1.66 3.38 3.27
CA HIS A 84 2.31 3.63 4.56
C HIS A 84 1.60 2.88 5.70
N ALA A 85 1.16 3.59 6.75
CA ALA A 85 0.42 3.03 7.90
C ALA A 85 -1.10 3.28 7.78
N ALA A 86 -1.62 3.50 6.58
CA ALA A 86 -3.06 3.66 6.36
C ALA A 86 -3.80 2.32 6.40
N SER A 87 -5.07 2.35 6.80
CA SER A 87 -5.99 1.23 6.59
C SER A 87 -6.27 1.04 5.09
N VAL A 88 -6.85 -0.09 4.71
CA VAL A 88 -7.23 -0.38 3.31
C VAL A 88 -8.15 0.71 2.76
N GLU A 89 -9.19 1.09 3.51
CA GLU A 89 -10.15 2.11 3.08
C GLU A 89 -9.53 3.51 3.01
N CYS A 90 -8.67 3.85 3.96
CA CYS A 90 -7.92 5.10 3.89
C CYS A 90 -7.00 5.13 2.66
N PHE A 91 -6.34 4.01 2.33
CA PHE A 91 -5.49 3.91 1.13
C PHE A 91 -6.30 4.06 -0.16
N ARG A 92 -7.48 3.43 -0.24
CA ARG A 92 -8.44 3.59 -1.35
C ARG A 92 -8.76 5.06 -1.59
N LYS A 93 -9.17 5.75 -0.54
CA LYS A 93 -9.45 7.19 -0.58
C LYS A 93 -8.22 8.03 -0.96
N MET A 94 -7.05 7.71 -0.43
CA MET A 94 -5.80 8.40 -0.78
C MET A 94 -5.47 8.32 -2.27
N ILE A 95 -5.75 7.19 -2.93
CA ILE A 95 -5.54 7.03 -4.37
C ILE A 95 -6.44 8.00 -5.14
N VAL A 96 -7.73 8.05 -4.83
CA VAL A 96 -8.70 8.93 -5.50
C VAL A 96 -8.41 10.40 -5.24
N ASP A 97 -8.28 10.79 -3.98
CA ASP A 97 -8.04 12.19 -3.58
C ASP A 97 -6.65 12.68 -4.01
N GLY A 98 -5.65 11.79 -3.95
CA GLY A 98 -4.29 12.08 -4.40
C GLY A 98 -4.23 12.37 -5.89
N PHE A 99 -4.92 11.59 -6.71
CA PHE A 99 -5.01 11.81 -8.15
C PHE A 99 -5.72 13.14 -8.48
N ARG A 100 -6.90 13.37 -7.88
CA ARG A 100 -7.62 14.64 -8.03
C ARG A 100 -6.75 15.83 -7.63
N GLY A 101 -6.08 15.73 -6.48
CA GLY A 101 -5.18 16.75 -6.00
C GLY A 101 -3.98 17.00 -6.91
N ALA A 102 -3.40 15.94 -7.49
CA ALA A 102 -2.30 16.06 -8.44
C ALA A 102 -2.71 16.81 -9.69
N VAL A 103 -3.85 16.45 -10.30
CA VAL A 103 -4.38 17.14 -11.49
C VAL A 103 -4.67 18.61 -11.17
N ASN A 104 -5.35 18.88 -10.06
CA ASN A 104 -5.73 20.26 -9.71
C ASN A 104 -4.54 21.16 -9.39
N ARG A 105 -3.49 20.65 -8.77
CA ARG A 105 -2.29 21.43 -8.40
C ARG A 105 -1.26 21.54 -9.52
N SER A 106 -1.18 20.55 -10.40
CA SER A 106 -0.18 20.51 -11.47
C SER A 106 -0.65 21.27 -12.72
N GLN A 107 0.03 22.36 -13.06
CA GLN A 107 -0.21 23.10 -14.30
C GLN A 107 -0.02 22.20 -15.53
N SER A 108 1.02 21.39 -15.55
CA SER A 108 1.31 20.47 -16.66
C SER A 108 0.19 19.45 -16.87
N LEU A 109 -0.34 18.85 -15.79
CA LEU A 109 -1.45 17.90 -15.90
C LEU A 109 -2.74 18.56 -16.37
N ARG A 110 -3.04 19.78 -15.90
CA ARG A 110 -4.19 20.56 -16.42
C ARG A 110 -4.04 20.90 -17.90
N CYS A 111 -2.84 21.27 -18.35
CA CYS A 111 -2.56 21.49 -19.77
C CYS A 111 -2.71 20.18 -20.56
N ALA A 112 -2.10 19.10 -20.11
CA ALA A 112 -2.22 17.79 -20.75
C ALA A 112 -3.71 17.35 -20.93
N GLN A 113 -4.52 17.59 -19.90
CA GLN A 113 -5.97 17.34 -19.98
C GLN A 113 -6.66 18.20 -21.06
N ARG A 114 -6.37 19.51 -21.11
CA ARG A 114 -6.96 20.44 -22.09
C ARG A 114 -6.55 20.11 -23.53
N PHE A 115 -5.34 19.60 -23.71
CA PHE A 115 -4.85 19.16 -25.04
C PHE A 115 -5.20 17.70 -25.37
N GLY A 116 -6.05 17.04 -24.57
CA GLY A 116 -6.50 15.67 -24.82
C GLY A 116 -5.44 14.58 -24.62
N MET A 117 -4.27 14.94 -24.04
CA MET A 117 -3.19 13.99 -23.73
C MET A 117 -3.47 13.17 -22.47
N LEU A 118 -4.36 13.65 -21.60
CA LEU A 118 -4.77 13.02 -20.36
C LEU A 118 -6.29 13.07 -20.22
N THR A 119 -6.93 11.93 -20.13
CA THR A 119 -8.36 11.82 -19.80
C THR A 119 -8.49 11.57 -18.30
N VAL A 120 -9.21 12.44 -17.60
CA VAL A 120 -9.51 12.30 -16.17
C VAL A 120 -10.95 11.80 -16.06
N THR A 121 -11.09 10.53 -15.71
CA THR A 121 -12.40 9.95 -15.40
C THR A 121 -12.73 10.27 -13.94
N PRO A 122 -13.93 10.80 -13.65
CA PRO A 122 -14.38 10.93 -12.27
C PRO A 122 -14.41 9.55 -11.63
N ALA A 123 -13.58 9.34 -10.62
CA ALA A 123 -13.57 8.10 -9.86
C ALA A 123 -14.15 8.35 -8.47
N ALA A 124 -14.96 7.43 -7.98
CA ALA A 124 -15.34 7.31 -6.58
C ALA A 124 -14.39 6.34 -5.86
N ASP A 125 -14.37 6.36 -4.55
CA ASP A 125 -13.55 5.41 -3.77
C ASP A 125 -13.93 3.96 -4.09
N ALA A 126 -15.20 3.70 -4.38
CA ALA A 126 -15.72 2.38 -4.78
C ALA A 126 -15.15 1.86 -6.12
N ASP A 127 -14.62 2.73 -6.98
CA ASP A 127 -14.05 2.33 -8.26
C ASP A 127 -12.62 1.76 -8.13
N VAL A 128 -11.97 1.98 -6.99
CA VAL A 128 -10.66 1.45 -6.69
C VAL A 128 -10.81 0.07 -6.06
N ILE A 129 -10.77 -0.97 -6.86
CA ILE A 129 -10.85 -2.36 -6.40
C ILE A 129 -9.41 -2.92 -6.38
N PHE A 130 -8.94 -3.33 -5.20
CA PHE A 130 -7.62 -3.91 -5.07
C PHE A 130 -7.54 -5.33 -5.62
N TRP A 131 -6.35 -5.75 -6.04
CA TRP A 131 -6.14 -7.09 -6.59
C TRP A 131 -6.52 -8.20 -5.62
N PHE A 132 -6.23 -8.06 -4.35
CA PHE A 132 -6.57 -9.08 -3.36
C PHE A 132 -8.10 -9.31 -3.25
N GLU A 133 -8.92 -8.28 -3.48
CA GLU A 133 -10.39 -8.38 -3.49
C GLU A 133 -10.86 -9.15 -4.75
N LYS A 134 -10.32 -8.79 -5.92
CA LYS A 134 -10.63 -9.48 -7.19
C LYS A 134 -10.19 -10.95 -7.15
N TYR A 135 -9.00 -11.23 -6.63
CA TYR A 135 -8.42 -12.56 -6.57
C TYR A 135 -9.22 -13.52 -5.69
N GLN A 136 -9.83 -13.03 -4.62
CA GLN A 136 -10.71 -13.83 -3.77
C GLN A 136 -11.99 -14.22 -4.50
N VAL A 137 -12.64 -13.27 -5.18
CA VAL A 137 -13.86 -13.53 -5.97
C VAL A 137 -13.60 -14.54 -7.09
N GLU A 138 -12.48 -14.41 -7.82
CA GLU A 138 -12.10 -15.35 -8.87
C GLU A 138 -11.87 -16.77 -8.31
N LYS A 139 -11.26 -16.89 -7.13
CA LYS A 139 -10.98 -18.17 -6.50
C LYS A 139 -12.23 -18.86 -5.96
N GLU A 140 -13.18 -18.11 -5.43
CA GLU A 140 -14.49 -18.63 -4.98
C GLU A 140 -15.31 -19.14 -6.16
N SER A 141 -15.38 -18.41 -7.27
CA SER A 141 -16.10 -18.83 -8.47
C SER A 141 -15.51 -20.06 -9.16
N LEU A 142 -14.22 -20.36 -8.98
CA LEU A 142 -13.59 -21.58 -9.50
C LEU A 142 -13.83 -22.81 -8.61
N ASN A 143 -14.12 -22.62 -7.33
CA ASN A 143 -14.39 -23.70 -6.41
C ASN A 143 -15.88 -24.16 -6.41
N ASP A 144 -16.76 -23.34 -6.99
CA ASP A 144 -18.20 -23.62 -7.11
C ASP A 144 -18.57 -24.34 -8.45
N GLN A 145 -17.60 -24.73 -9.27
CA GLN A 145 -17.74 -25.50 -10.49
C GLN A 145 -17.19 -26.93 -10.34
#